data_579744857c9b825ac8d8814aad8f143f
#
_entry.id   579744857c9b825ac8d8814aad8f143f
#
_cell.length_a   1.000
_cell.length_b   1.000
_cell.length_c   1.000
_cell.angle_alpha   90.00
_cell.angle_beta   90.00
_cell.angle_gamma   90.00
#
_symmetry.space_group_name_H-M   'P 1'
#
loop_
_entity.id
_entity.type
_entity.pdbx_description
1 polymer ?
#
loop_
_entity_poly.entity_id
_entity_poly.type
_entity_poly.pdbx_seq_one_letter_code
_entity_poly.pdbx_strand_id
1 'polypeptide(L)'
;MDFALTKYCKETGVVVSMGHSSATYEQALMGIANGATSMTHVYNGMTPYHHRKPGLVGTAFRVRDIYGEIICDGCHSHLAALNNYFTAKGRDFVIMVTDSLRAKHCPPGGSYQLGGHDIEISESGLAYLKGTDTIAGSTLYMNRGLRILVEDALLPFDQALNSCTINPARCLGVDDRKGKLVAGYDADFVVLEDNYDVAQTYCRGTAML
;
A
#
# COMPACT_ATOMS: atom_id res chain seq x y z
N MET A 1 17.54 21.29 -4.84
CA MET A 1 16.84 20.43 -3.87
C MET A 1 17.92 19.83 -2.96
N ASP A 2 17.88 20.05 -1.66
CA ASP A 2 18.97 19.65 -0.74
C ASP A 2 18.74 18.31 -0.04
N PHE A 3 17.50 17.78 -0.07
CA PHE A 3 17.10 16.54 0.60
C PHE A 3 17.44 16.47 2.11
N ALA A 4 17.55 17.62 2.79
CA ALA A 4 17.95 17.67 4.20
C ALA A 4 17.05 16.81 5.09
N LEU A 5 15.71 16.89 4.92
CA LEU A 5 14.76 16.08 5.67
C LEU A 5 14.94 14.57 5.40
N THR A 6 15.10 14.16 4.14
CA THR A 6 15.29 12.75 3.75
C THR A 6 16.55 12.17 4.37
N LYS A 7 17.66 12.95 4.37
CA LYS A 7 18.92 12.55 5.00
C LYS A 7 18.77 12.41 6.51
N TYR A 8 18.14 13.40 7.15
CA TYR A 8 17.89 13.37 8.61
C TYR A 8 17.04 12.17 9.00
N CYS A 9 15.97 11.87 8.27
CA CYS A 9 15.14 10.69 8.51
C CYS A 9 15.97 9.40 8.41
N LYS A 10 16.81 9.27 7.36
CA LYS A 10 17.70 8.13 7.19
C LYS A 10 18.67 7.98 8.37
N GLU A 11 19.28 9.08 8.82
CA GLU A 11 20.24 9.10 9.94
C GLU A 11 19.58 8.73 11.28
N THR A 12 18.31 9.05 11.44
CA THR A 12 17.53 8.76 12.65
C THR A 12 16.73 7.45 12.57
N GLY A 13 16.89 6.66 11.50
CA GLY A 13 16.21 5.37 11.34
C GLY A 13 14.74 5.48 10.95
N VAL A 14 14.28 6.64 10.48
CA VAL A 14 12.92 6.83 9.97
C VAL A 14 12.85 6.43 8.50
N VAL A 15 11.94 5.52 8.17
CA VAL A 15 11.68 5.09 6.79
C VAL A 15 11.07 6.25 6.00
N VAL A 16 11.65 6.55 4.85
CA VAL A 16 11.18 7.62 3.96
C VAL A 16 10.45 7.03 2.77
N SER A 17 9.19 7.40 2.62
CA SER A 17 8.35 7.03 1.47
C SER A 17 8.07 8.26 0.59
N MET A 18 8.24 8.13 -0.71
CA MET A 18 7.96 9.19 -1.70
C MET A 18 6.54 9.03 -2.24
N GLY A 19 5.75 10.10 -2.20
CA GLY A 19 4.38 10.08 -2.72
C GLY A 19 3.84 11.48 -2.97
N HIS A 20 2.60 11.57 -3.47
CA HIS A 20 1.91 12.83 -3.78
C HIS A 20 2.81 13.86 -4.48
N SER A 21 3.48 13.45 -5.54
CA SER A 21 4.52 14.26 -6.16
C SER A 21 4.52 14.15 -7.68
N SER A 22 4.82 15.27 -8.33
CA SER A 22 5.10 15.36 -9.78
C SER A 22 6.59 15.25 -10.11
N ALA A 23 7.40 14.68 -9.22
CA ALA A 23 8.83 14.51 -9.40
C ALA A 23 9.14 13.77 -10.70
N THR A 24 10.20 14.23 -11.40
CA THR A 24 10.73 13.51 -12.55
C THR A 24 11.40 12.21 -12.12
N TYR A 25 11.69 11.36 -13.09
CA TYR A 25 12.45 10.12 -12.86
C TYR A 25 13.79 10.39 -12.18
N GLU A 26 14.53 11.40 -12.64
CA GLU A 26 15.84 11.79 -12.10
C GLU A 26 15.73 12.34 -10.68
N GLN A 27 14.70 13.14 -10.40
CA GLN A 27 14.43 13.63 -9.04
C GLN A 27 14.08 12.50 -8.08
N ALA A 28 13.31 11.51 -8.52
CA ALA A 28 13.00 10.33 -7.73
C ALA A 28 14.25 9.49 -7.42
N LEU A 29 15.15 9.29 -8.41
CA LEU A 29 16.44 8.63 -8.18
C LEU A 29 17.31 9.39 -7.18
N MET A 30 17.30 10.73 -7.22
CA MET A 30 17.99 11.55 -6.20
C MET A 30 17.38 11.38 -4.81
N GLY A 31 16.05 11.25 -4.70
CA GLY A 31 15.37 10.92 -3.43
C GLY A 31 15.85 9.60 -2.85
N ILE A 32 15.94 8.55 -3.68
CA ILE A 32 16.45 7.23 -3.31
C ILE A 32 17.91 7.32 -2.87
N ALA A 33 18.76 7.99 -3.66
CA ALA A 33 20.18 8.17 -3.32
C ALA A 33 20.40 8.89 -1.99
N ASN A 34 19.44 9.72 -1.57
CA ASN A 34 19.48 10.45 -0.29
C ASN A 34 18.76 9.73 0.87
N GLY A 35 18.20 8.53 0.64
CA GLY A 35 17.69 7.69 1.71
C GLY A 35 16.22 7.33 1.66
N ALA A 36 15.48 7.70 0.62
CA ALA A 36 14.14 7.17 0.41
C ALA A 36 14.19 5.68 0.05
N THR A 37 13.38 4.87 0.71
CA THR A 37 13.37 3.41 0.55
C THR A 37 12.00 2.87 0.16
N SER A 38 10.98 3.73 0.10
CA SER A 38 9.61 3.34 -0.26
C SER A 38 8.94 4.38 -1.17
N MET A 39 7.84 3.98 -1.79
CA MET A 39 6.91 4.85 -2.53
C MET A 39 5.49 4.61 -2.05
N THR A 40 4.79 5.68 -1.73
CA THR A 40 3.43 5.67 -1.18
C THR A 40 2.42 5.42 -2.30
N HIS A 41 1.48 4.49 -2.09
CA HIS A 41 0.32 4.16 -2.96
C HIS A 41 0.55 4.45 -4.46
N VAL A 42 1.54 3.75 -5.03
CA VAL A 42 1.97 3.89 -6.43
C VAL A 42 0.78 4.00 -7.38
N TYR A 43 0.90 4.85 -8.38
CA TYR A 43 -0.08 5.38 -9.33
C TYR A 43 -0.93 6.55 -8.79
N ASN A 44 -1.26 6.60 -7.51
CA ASN A 44 -2.18 7.57 -6.94
C ASN A 44 -1.43 8.82 -6.46
N GLY A 45 -1.98 10.01 -6.71
CA GLY A 45 -1.33 11.27 -6.36
C GLY A 45 0.03 11.51 -7.04
N MET A 46 0.27 10.87 -8.18
CA MET A 46 1.51 10.94 -8.95
C MET A 46 1.21 11.33 -10.41
N THR A 47 2.19 11.94 -11.08
CA THR A 47 2.11 12.13 -12.54
C THR A 47 1.98 10.77 -13.22
N PRO A 48 1.01 10.59 -14.13
CA PRO A 48 0.81 9.34 -14.84
C PRO A 48 2.08 8.88 -15.58
N TYR A 49 2.29 7.57 -15.64
CA TYR A 49 3.40 6.98 -16.36
C TYR A 49 3.36 7.33 -17.86
N HIS A 50 4.47 7.82 -18.36
CA HIS A 50 4.66 8.02 -19.79
C HIS A 50 6.05 7.52 -20.20
N HIS A 51 6.13 6.74 -21.29
CA HIS A 51 7.37 6.06 -21.70
C HIS A 51 8.58 6.99 -21.97
N ARG A 52 8.37 8.28 -22.23
CA ARG A 52 9.43 9.29 -22.37
C ARG A 52 9.58 10.19 -21.13
N LYS A 53 8.64 10.15 -20.19
CA LYS A 53 8.63 10.91 -18.93
C LYS A 53 8.09 10.01 -17.82
N PRO A 54 8.86 9.02 -17.37
CA PRO A 54 8.33 7.94 -16.52
C PRO A 54 7.94 8.36 -15.10
N GLY A 55 8.50 9.45 -14.59
CA GLY A 55 8.17 10.00 -13.27
C GLY A 55 8.36 9.02 -12.12
N LEU A 56 7.64 9.24 -11.02
CA LEU A 56 7.65 8.35 -9.85
C LEU A 56 7.17 6.94 -10.19
N VAL A 57 6.10 6.81 -10.95
CA VAL A 57 5.56 5.50 -11.35
C VAL A 57 6.62 4.69 -12.08
N GLY A 58 7.29 5.28 -13.07
CA GLY A 58 8.36 4.60 -13.81
C GLY A 58 9.57 4.27 -12.94
N THR A 59 9.88 5.11 -11.95
CA THR A 59 10.92 4.82 -10.96
C THR A 59 10.53 3.61 -10.10
N ALA A 60 9.28 3.54 -9.66
CA ALA A 60 8.77 2.40 -8.90
C ALA A 60 8.90 1.07 -9.67
N PHE A 61 8.67 1.09 -10.99
CA PHE A 61 8.86 -0.07 -11.85
C PHE A 61 10.33 -0.44 -12.05
N ARG A 62 11.19 0.56 -12.27
CA ARG A 62 12.58 0.37 -12.70
C ARG A 62 13.51 0.00 -11.55
N VAL A 63 13.34 0.64 -10.38
CA VAL A 63 14.17 0.41 -9.20
C VAL A 63 13.54 -0.71 -8.37
N ARG A 64 14.16 -1.89 -8.41
CA ARG A 64 13.58 -3.11 -7.85
C ARG A 64 13.73 -3.23 -6.34
N ASP A 65 14.76 -2.61 -5.77
CA ASP A 65 15.19 -2.71 -4.38
C ASP A 65 14.63 -1.62 -3.45
N ILE A 66 13.63 -0.87 -3.90
CA ILE A 66 12.79 -0.01 -3.07
C ILE A 66 11.41 -0.61 -2.92
N TYR A 67 10.78 -0.42 -1.78
CA TYR A 67 9.40 -0.85 -1.58
C TYR A 67 8.44 0.04 -2.34
N GLY A 68 7.33 -0.53 -2.77
CA GLY A 68 6.24 0.23 -3.37
C GLY A 68 4.93 -0.20 -2.77
N GLU A 69 4.27 0.75 -2.11
CA GLU A 69 2.94 0.54 -1.57
C GLU A 69 1.91 0.65 -2.69
N ILE A 70 0.84 -0.14 -2.62
CA ILE A 70 -0.22 -0.11 -3.62
C ILE A 70 -1.57 -0.46 -2.97
N ILE A 71 -2.63 0.27 -3.36
CA ILE A 71 -4.00 0.02 -2.91
C ILE A 71 -4.62 -1.04 -3.81
N CYS A 72 -5.03 -2.16 -3.22
CA CYS A 72 -5.45 -3.37 -3.95
C CYS A 72 -6.97 -3.57 -3.89
N ASP A 73 -7.75 -2.53 -4.15
CA ASP A 73 -9.21 -2.57 -4.16
C ASP A 73 -9.83 -2.76 -5.55
N GLY A 74 -9.01 -2.77 -6.61
CA GLY A 74 -9.46 -2.85 -8.00
C GLY A 74 -10.06 -1.54 -8.56
N CYS A 75 -10.12 -0.49 -7.74
CA CYS A 75 -10.71 0.81 -8.07
C CYS A 75 -9.66 1.92 -8.18
N HIS A 76 -8.78 2.07 -7.17
CA HIS A 76 -7.61 2.95 -7.24
C HIS A 76 -6.63 2.54 -8.33
N SER A 77 -6.54 1.24 -8.57
CA SER A 77 -5.73 0.66 -9.63
C SER A 77 -6.49 -0.50 -10.28
N HIS A 78 -6.63 -0.45 -11.60
CA HIS A 78 -7.24 -1.54 -12.36
C HIS A 78 -6.48 -2.86 -12.13
N LEU A 79 -7.17 -4.01 -12.14
CA LEU A 79 -6.60 -5.33 -11.85
C LEU A 79 -5.37 -5.64 -12.72
N ALA A 80 -5.40 -5.27 -14.00
CA ALA A 80 -4.24 -5.42 -14.90
C ALA A 80 -3.05 -4.56 -14.47
N ALA A 81 -3.29 -3.35 -13.91
CA ALA A 81 -2.22 -2.50 -13.39
C ALA A 81 -1.61 -3.09 -12.11
N LEU A 82 -2.45 -3.68 -11.24
CA LEU A 82 -1.99 -4.43 -10.07
C LEU A 82 -1.09 -5.61 -10.50
N ASN A 83 -1.58 -6.47 -11.40
CA ASN A 83 -0.82 -7.62 -11.90
C ASN A 83 0.51 -7.20 -12.53
N ASN A 84 0.50 -6.19 -13.41
CA ASN A 84 1.72 -5.67 -14.05
C ASN A 84 2.72 -5.14 -13.02
N TYR A 85 2.25 -4.43 -11.99
CA TYR A 85 3.13 -3.88 -10.96
C TYR A 85 3.78 -4.97 -10.12
N PHE A 86 2.99 -5.94 -9.64
CA PHE A 86 3.51 -7.09 -8.90
C PHE A 86 4.49 -7.92 -9.72
N THR A 87 4.19 -8.15 -11.00
CA THR A 87 5.09 -8.87 -11.91
C THR A 87 6.43 -8.14 -12.10
N ALA A 88 6.40 -6.83 -12.28
CA ALA A 88 7.61 -6.02 -12.48
C ALA A 88 8.46 -5.90 -11.22
N LYS A 89 7.85 -5.75 -10.06
CA LYS A 89 8.54 -5.62 -8.75
C LYS A 89 8.99 -6.95 -8.18
N GLY A 90 8.30 -8.03 -8.54
CA GLY A 90 8.55 -9.34 -7.98
C GLY A 90 7.97 -9.50 -6.58
N ARG A 91 8.43 -10.57 -5.90
CA ARG A 91 7.83 -11.09 -4.67
C ARG A 91 8.08 -10.25 -3.42
N ASP A 92 9.22 -9.53 -3.36
CA ASP A 92 9.78 -9.05 -2.08
C ASP A 92 9.64 -7.54 -1.85
N PHE A 93 9.20 -6.76 -2.85
CA PHE A 93 9.24 -5.30 -2.79
C PHE A 93 7.89 -4.60 -3.04
N VAL A 94 6.79 -5.34 -3.04
CA VAL A 94 5.44 -4.76 -3.06
C VAL A 94 4.84 -4.84 -1.66
N ILE A 95 4.22 -3.75 -1.22
CA ILE A 95 3.45 -3.68 0.02
C ILE A 95 2.01 -3.34 -0.32
N MET A 96 1.08 -4.23 0.02
CA MET A 96 -0.34 -3.91 -0.06
C MET A 96 -0.71 -2.99 1.10
N VAL A 97 -1.34 -1.85 0.78
CA VAL A 97 -1.91 -0.92 1.76
C VAL A 97 -3.39 -0.73 1.51
N THR A 98 -4.12 -0.31 2.53
CA THR A 98 -5.55 -0.01 2.40
C THR A 98 -5.82 1.45 2.13
N ASP A 99 -4.97 2.36 2.61
CA ASP A 99 -5.24 3.80 2.63
C ASP A 99 -6.62 4.13 3.23
N SER A 100 -6.96 3.43 4.31
CA SER A 100 -8.32 3.33 4.83
C SER A 100 -8.71 4.56 5.65
N LEU A 101 -9.89 5.10 5.35
CA LEU A 101 -10.49 6.21 6.06
C LEU A 101 -11.08 5.79 7.40
N ARG A 102 -11.17 6.73 8.35
CA ARG A 102 -11.95 6.54 9.57
C ARG A 102 -13.44 6.30 9.31
N ALA A 103 -13.93 6.76 8.16
CA ALA A 103 -15.33 6.57 7.72
C ALA A 103 -15.64 5.18 7.17
N LYS A 104 -14.68 4.26 7.15
CA LYS A 104 -14.80 2.90 6.62
C LYS A 104 -15.98 2.10 7.17
N HIS A 105 -16.33 2.29 8.43
CA HIS A 105 -17.45 1.61 9.09
C HIS A 105 -18.71 2.45 9.18
N CYS A 106 -18.74 3.59 8.48
CA CYS A 106 -19.88 4.49 8.51
C CYS A 106 -20.84 4.20 7.37
N PRO A 107 -22.15 4.48 7.55
CA PRO A 107 -23.16 4.23 6.51
C PRO A 107 -22.87 5.01 5.21
N PRO A 108 -23.18 4.44 4.04
CA PRO A 108 -23.19 5.19 2.78
C PRO A 108 -24.11 6.40 2.85
N GLY A 109 -23.80 7.47 2.10
CA GLY A 109 -24.61 8.70 2.06
C GLY A 109 -24.42 9.66 3.25
N GLY A 110 -23.59 9.29 4.24
CA GLY A 110 -23.19 10.21 5.31
C GLY A 110 -22.20 11.27 4.82
N SER A 111 -22.12 12.41 5.52
CA SER A 111 -21.11 13.44 5.29
C SER A 111 -19.93 13.20 6.23
N TYR A 112 -18.75 13.01 5.65
CA TYR A 112 -17.50 12.74 6.37
C TYR A 112 -16.43 13.72 5.92
N GLN A 113 -15.30 13.80 6.65
CA GLN A 113 -14.22 14.71 6.31
C GLN A 113 -12.87 13.99 6.26
N LEU A 114 -12.06 14.38 5.26
CA LEU A 114 -10.67 14.00 5.11
C LEU A 114 -9.82 15.26 4.86
N GLY A 115 -8.91 15.59 5.76
CA GLY A 115 -8.01 16.74 5.60
C GLY A 115 -8.72 18.09 5.40
N GLY A 116 -9.93 18.26 5.97
CA GLY A 116 -10.75 19.48 5.80
C GLY A 116 -11.63 19.51 4.56
N HIS A 117 -11.59 18.46 3.73
CA HIS A 117 -12.47 18.30 2.58
C HIS A 117 -13.63 17.37 2.93
N ASP A 118 -14.84 17.73 2.47
CA ASP A 118 -15.98 16.84 2.60
C ASP A 118 -15.85 15.67 1.63
N ILE A 119 -16.14 14.47 2.14
CA ILE A 119 -16.16 13.22 1.37
C ILE A 119 -17.51 12.54 1.49
N GLU A 120 -17.84 11.75 0.49
CA GLU A 120 -19.03 10.88 0.47
C GLU A 120 -18.61 9.44 0.14
N ILE A 121 -19.33 8.49 0.73
CA ILE A 121 -19.15 7.06 0.45
C ILE A 121 -20.30 6.64 -0.45
N SER A 122 -19.97 6.12 -1.62
CA SER A 122 -20.94 5.58 -2.57
C SER A 122 -21.57 4.26 -2.07
N GLU A 123 -22.65 3.84 -2.72
CA GLU A 123 -23.28 2.54 -2.42
C GLU A 123 -22.32 1.35 -2.65
N SER A 124 -21.35 1.49 -3.56
CA SER A 124 -20.31 0.49 -3.79
C SER A 124 -19.22 0.49 -2.70
N GLY A 125 -19.27 1.43 -1.77
CA GLY A 125 -18.30 1.58 -0.69
C GLY A 125 -17.04 2.40 -1.06
N LEU A 126 -16.98 2.99 -2.25
CA LEU A 126 -15.88 3.89 -2.62
C LEU A 126 -16.09 5.28 -2.01
N ALA A 127 -14.99 5.86 -1.56
CA ALA A 127 -15.00 7.23 -1.02
C ALA A 127 -14.53 8.23 -2.08
N TYR A 128 -15.25 9.35 -2.21
CA TYR A 128 -14.97 10.42 -3.16
C TYR A 128 -14.91 11.77 -2.45
N LEU A 129 -14.14 12.71 -2.98
CA LEU A 129 -14.30 14.11 -2.63
C LEU A 129 -15.70 14.55 -3.08
N LYS A 130 -16.48 15.10 -2.17
CA LYS A 130 -17.89 15.44 -2.41
C LYS A 130 -18.07 16.30 -3.65
N GLY A 131 -18.95 15.84 -4.54
CA GLY A 131 -19.27 16.54 -5.79
C GLY A 131 -18.21 16.41 -6.89
N THR A 132 -17.29 15.45 -6.77
CA THR A 132 -16.26 15.15 -7.79
C THR A 132 -16.13 13.65 -8.01
N ASP A 133 -15.42 13.24 -9.08
CA ASP A 133 -15.06 11.85 -9.34
C ASP A 133 -13.69 11.47 -8.73
N THR A 134 -13.14 12.32 -7.87
CA THR A 134 -11.81 12.08 -7.26
C THR A 134 -11.97 11.13 -6.08
N ILE A 135 -11.35 9.96 -6.17
CA ILE A 135 -11.29 8.99 -5.07
C ILE A 135 -10.44 9.59 -3.94
N ALA A 136 -10.90 9.46 -2.71
CA ALA A 136 -10.28 10.07 -1.53
C ALA A 136 -10.13 9.06 -0.40
N GLY A 137 -8.98 8.41 -0.33
CA GLY A 137 -8.72 7.29 0.57
C GLY A 137 -9.63 6.10 0.27
N SER A 138 -9.61 5.06 1.09
CA SER A 138 -10.38 3.85 0.82
C SER A 138 -11.23 3.36 1.99
N THR A 139 -12.08 2.39 1.70
CA THR A 139 -12.79 1.57 2.68
C THR A 139 -12.32 0.11 2.64
N LEU A 140 -11.19 -0.15 1.97
CA LEU A 140 -10.64 -1.48 1.78
C LEU A 140 -10.28 -2.17 3.10
N TYR A 141 -10.58 -3.46 3.21
CA TYR A 141 -10.08 -4.37 4.26
C TYR A 141 -8.90 -5.18 3.71
N MET A 142 -7.90 -5.46 4.56
CA MET A 142 -6.69 -6.20 4.14
C MET A 142 -7.03 -7.59 3.58
N ASN A 143 -7.92 -8.34 4.23
CA ASN A 143 -8.36 -9.65 3.76
C ASN A 143 -9.07 -9.58 2.39
N ARG A 144 -9.88 -8.55 2.15
CA ARG A 144 -10.52 -8.31 0.85
C ARG A 144 -9.48 -7.97 -0.23
N GLY A 145 -8.48 -7.14 0.09
CA GLY A 145 -7.38 -6.85 -0.82
C GLY A 145 -6.58 -8.10 -1.19
N LEU A 146 -6.31 -8.97 -0.21
CA LEU A 146 -5.66 -10.26 -0.46
C LEU A 146 -6.48 -11.13 -1.42
N ARG A 147 -7.79 -11.25 -1.20
CA ARG A 147 -8.69 -11.97 -2.11
C ARG A 147 -8.65 -11.40 -3.54
N ILE A 148 -8.76 -10.07 -3.68
CA ILE A 148 -8.71 -9.40 -4.99
C ILE A 148 -7.39 -9.69 -5.71
N LEU A 149 -6.27 -9.66 -5.01
CA LEU A 149 -4.98 -9.97 -5.61
C LEU A 149 -4.91 -11.40 -6.13
N VAL A 150 -5.42 -12.36 -5.37
CA VAL A 150 -5.34 -13.79 -5.72
C VAL A 150 -6.39 -14.18 -6.77
N GLU A 151 -7.66 -13.84 -6.52
CA GLU A 151 -8.79 -14.33 -7.34
C GLU A 151 -9.04 -13.46 -8.58
N ASP A 152 -8.96 -12.12 -8.42
CA ASP A 152 -9.34 -11.20 -9.49
C ASP A 152 -8.14 -10.72 -10.31
N ALA A 153 -7.00 -10.42 -9.65
CA ALA A 153 -5.75 -10.04 -10.31
C ALA A 153 -4.87 -11.24 -10.70
N LEU A 154 -5.25 -12.46 -10.31
CA LEU A 154 -4.60 -13.74 -10.66
C LEU A 154 -3.11 -13.79 -10.26
N LEU A 155 -2.77 -13.25 -9.11
CA LEU A 155 -1.41 -13.32 -8.57
C LEU A 155 -1.19 -14.64 -7.79
N PRO A 156 0.04 -15.16 -7.77
CA PRO A 156 0.40 -16.25 -6.88
C PRO A 156 0.12 -15.88 -5.42
N PHE A 157 -0.50 -16.80 -4.66
CA PHE A 157 -0.90 -16.57 -3.27
C PHE A 157 0.27 -16.11 -2.39
N ASP A 158 1.43 -16.73 -2.53
CA ASP A 158 2.62 -16.40 -1.75
C ASP A 158 3.15 -14.98 -2.04
N GLN A 159 3.01 -14.50 -3.28
CA GLN A 159 3.38 -13.13 -3.64
C GLN A 159 2.39 -12.12 -3.04
N ALA A 160 1.10 -12.38 -3.14
CA ALA A 160 0.06 -11.57 -2.53
C ALA A 160 0.19 -11.54 -0.99
N LEU A 161 0.41 -12.70 -0.36
CA LEU A 161 0.59 -12.81 1.09
C LEU A 161 1.84 -12.08 1.59
N ASN A 162 2.96 -12.19 0.88
CA ASN A 162 4.18 -11.47 1.27
C ASN A 162 3.97 -9.95 1.30
N SER A 163 3.16 -9.41 0.39
CA SER A 163 2.87 -7.98 0.34
C SER A 163 2.10 -7.46 1.57
N CYS A 164 1.42 -8.35 2.29
CA CYS A 164 0.65 -8.02 3.50
C CYS A 164 1.40 -8.35 4.80
N THR A 165 2.50 -9.10 4.73
CA THR A 165 3.14 -9.69 5.90
C THR A 165 4.62 -9.35 5.98
N ILE A 166 5.47 -10.13 5.33
CA ILE A 166 6.92 -10.02 5.48
C ILE A 166 7.51 -8.77 4.79
N ASN A 167 6.93 -8.32 3.67
CA ASN A 167 7.46 -7.15 2.97
C ASN A 167 7.29 -5.85 3.79
N PRO A 168 6.10 -5.52 4.36
CA PRO A 168 6.00 -4.37 5.26
C PRO A 168 6.87 -4.52 6.51
N ALA A 169 7.04 -5.74 7.06
CA ALA A 169 7.93 -5.97 8.18
C ALA A 169 9.39 -5.65 7.85
N ARG A 170 9.87 -6.08 6.67
CA ARG A 170 11.22 -5.74 6.18
C ARG A 170 11.38 -4.25 5.91
N CYS A 171 10.39 -3.62 5.29
CA CYS A 171 10.42 -2.17 5.05
C CYS A 171 10.61 -1.37 6.34
N LEU A 172 9.99 -1.83 7.43
CA LEU A 172 10.03 -1.19 8.74
C LEU A 172 11.17 -1.69 9.64
N GLY A 173 11.98 -2.67 9.18
CA GLY A 173 13.08 -3.23 9.95
C GLY A 173 12.65 -4.02 11.18
N VAL A 174 11.49 -4.70 11.13
CA VAL A 174 10.94 -5.53 12.23
C VAL A 174 10.74 -6.99 11.81
N ASP A 175 11.35 -7.40 10.72
CA ASP A 175 11.25 -8.74 10.15
C ASP A 175 12.06 -9.81 10.90
N ASP A 176 12.74 -9.42 11.96
CA ASP A 176 13.32 -10.29 12.97
C ASP A 176 12.29 -10.91 13.92
N ARG A 177 11.11 -10.28 14.04
CA ARG A 177 10.03 -10.70 14.94
C ARG A 177 8.61 -10.62 14.37
N LYS A 178 8.41 -10.03 13.20
CA LYS A 178 7.11 -9.84 12.53
C LYS A 178 7.11 -10.41 11.11
N GLY A 179 5.91 -10.68 10.59
CA GLY A 179 5.68 -11.03 9.19
C GLY A 179 5.82 -12.53 8.86
N LYS A 180 6.09 -13.38 9.86
CA LYS A 180 6.17 -14.84 9.69
C LYS A 180 5.52 -15.57 10.86
N LEU A 181 4.98 -16.75 10.58
CA LEU A 181 4.46 -17.67 11.60
C LEU A 181 5.50 -18.78 11.81
N VAL A 182 6.56 -18.47 12.57
CA VAL A 182 7.67 -19.38 12.90
C VAL A 182 8.07 -19.20 14.36
N ALA A 183 8.72 -20.23 14.94
CA ALA A 183 9.20 -20.16 16.31
C ALA A 183 10.17 -18.97 16.52
N GLY A 184 9.98 -18.23 17.60
CA GLY A 184 10.77 -17.03 17.94
C GLY A 184 10.17 -15.71 17.44
N TYR A 185 9.14 -15.75 16.59
CA TYR A 185 8.40 -14.56 16.15
C TYR A 185 7.20 -14.27 17.08
N ASP A 186 6.76 -13.02 17.07
CA ASP A 186 5.51 -12.65 17.73
C ASP A 186 4.35 -13.47 17.14
N ALA A 187 3.51 -14.05 18.00
CA ALA A 187 2.36 -14.83 17.56
C ALA A 187 1.19 -13.91 17.12
N ASP A 188 1.47 -13.12 16.07
CA ASP A 188 0.49 -12.27 15.41
C ASP A 188 0.02 -12.98 14.14
N PHE A 189 -1.22 -13.43 14.12
CA PHE A 189 -1.77 -14.10 12.93
C PHE A 189 -3.29 -13.95 12.84
N VAL A 190 -3.78 -14.14 11.64
CA VAL A 190 -5.21 -14.10 11.31
C VAL A 190 -5.60 -15.45 10.74
N VAL A 191 -6.70 -16.00 11.23
CA VAL A 191 -7.35 -17.18 10.66
C VAL A 191 -8.40 -16.69 9.67
N LEU A 192 -8.27 -17.12 8.42
CA LEU A 192 -9.21 -16.80 7.35
C LEU A 192 -10.03 -18.06 7.00
N GLU A 193 -11.30 -17.84 6.68
CA GLU A 193 -12.15 -18.83 6.02
C GLU A 193 -11.74 -18.97 4.54
N ASP A 194 -12.26 -19.98 3.86
CA ASP A 194 -11.98 -20.24 2.43
C ASP A 194 -12.36 -19.07 1.51
N ASN A 195 -13.34 -18.26 1.91
CA ASN A 195 -13.78 -17.05 1.21
C ASN A 195 -13.01 -15.79 1.60
N TYR A 196 -11.90 -15.92 2.34
CA TYR A 196 -11.08 -14.86 2.92
C TYR A 196 -11.74 -14.04 4.04
N ASP A 197 -12.90 -14.42 4.56
CA ASP A 197 -13.44 -13.75 5.74
C ASP A 197 -12.59 -14.06 6.97
N VAL A 198 -12.49 -13.07 7.87
CA VAL A 198 -11.69 -13.21 9.09
C VAL A 198 -12.49 -14.01 10.11
N ALA A 199 -12.04 -15.24 10.39
CA ALA A 199 -12.61 -16.07 11.45
C ALA A 199 -12.10 -15.64 12.82
N GLN A 200 -10.78 -15.33 12.93
CA GLN A 200 -10.17 -14.92 14.20
C GLN A 200 -8.86 -14.17 13.97
N THR A 201 -8.57 -13.23 14.84
CA THR A 201 -7.30 -12.50 14.88
C THR A 201 -6.59 -12.76 16.20
N TYR A 202 -5.28 -12.97 16.16
CA TYR A 202 -4.43 -13.11 17.32
C TYR A 202 -3.35 -12.04 17.34
N CYS A 203 -3.13 -11.45 18.52
CA CYS A 203 -2.04 -10.53 18.77
C CYS A 203 -1.20 -11.06 19.94
N ARG A 204 0.07 -11.36 19.66
CA ARG A 204 1.00 -11.98 20.63
C ARG A 204 0.40 -13.22 21.33
N GLY A 205 -0.28 -14.05 20.55
CA GLY A 205 -0.93 -15.26 21.02
C GLY A 205 -2.26 -15.05 21.74
N THR A 206 -2.71 -13.83 21.93
CA THR A 206 -4.01 -13.52 22.54
C THR A 206 -5.06 -13.34 21.46
N ALA A 207 -6.18 -14.08 21.56
CA ALA A 207 -7.32 -13.89 20.65
C ALA A 207 -7.91 -12.50 20.86
N MET A 208 -8.11 -11.79 19.75
CA MET A 208 -8.73 -10.46 19.72
C MET A 208 -10.23 -10.60 19.46
N LEU A 209 -10.99 -9.66 20.00
CA LEU A 209 -12.45 -9.61 19.81
C LEU A 209 -12.82 -9.19 18.40
#